data_15ec2c7430b91bdd87a9f8d09904a1da
#
_entry.id   15ec2c7430b91bdd87a9f8d09904a1da
#
_cell.length_a   1.000
_cell.length_b   1.000
_cell.length_c   1.000
_cell.angle_alpha   90.00
_cell.angle_beta   90.00
_cell.angle_gamma   90.00
#
_symmetry.space_group_name_H-M   'P 1'
#
loop_
_entity.id
_entity.type
_entity.pdbx_description
1 polymer ?
#
loop_
_entity_poly.entity_id
_entity_poly.type
_entity_poly.pdbx_seq_one_letter_code
_entity_poly.pdbx_strand_id
1 'polypeptide(L)'
;MVQNRQVTLLGDSILKGIQVDLGDRRYRTHNEINMEALESEFQLSIHNDAHFGATVRKGSRLLDRMLARKLPCDMMVMDFGGNDCDFRWKEIAEDPTGDHQPNVPLPEFVELYREMIRRVRSHGIR
;
A
#
# COMPACT_ATOMS: atom_id res chain seq x y z
N MET A 1 15.27 -13.50 -25.40
CA MET A 1 14.96 -12.21 -24.73
C MET A 1 14.84 -12.45 -23.24
N VAL A 2 15.44 -11.62 -22.45
CA VAL A 2 15.27 -11.67 -21.00
C VAL A 2 13.90 -11.05 -20.68
N GLN A 3 13.03 -11.80 -20.02
CA GLN A 3 11.74 -11.27 -19.59
C GLN A 3 11.94 -10.41 -18.34
N ASN A 4 11.40 -9.20 -18.33
CA ASN A 4 11.43 -8.33 -17.16
C ASN A 4 10.70 -8.98 -15.99
N ARG A 5 11.25 -8.84 -14.79
CA ARG A 5 10.57 -9.26 -13.55
C ARG A 5 9.40 -8.35 -13.27
N GLN A 6 8.27 -8.95 -12.96
CA GLN A 6 7.04 -8.23 -12.66
C GLN A 6 7.01 -7.86 -11.16
N VAL A 7 6.99 -6.57 -10.86
CA VAL A 7 6.96 -6.05 -9.49
C VAL A 7 5.64 -5.32 -9.27
N THR A 8 4.91 -5.67 -8.23
CA THR A 8 3.70 -4.97 -7.83
C THR A 8 3.95 -4.21 -6.53
N LEU A 9 3.61 -2.92 -6.53
CA LEU A 9 3.61 -2.08 -5.34
C LEU A 9 2.17 -2.01 -4.82
N LEU A 10 1.96 -2.44 -3.59
CA LEU A 10 0.65 -2.47 -2.94
C LEU A 10 0.73 -1.71 -1.60
N GLY A 11 0.08 -0.57 -1.50
CA GLY A 11 0.23 0.26 -0.33
C GLY A 11 -0.68 1.48 -0.30
N ASP A 12 -0.29 2.45 0.50
CA ASP A 12 -1.02 3.69 0.72
C ASP A 12 -0.47 4.87 -0.11
N SER A 13 -0.77 6.09 0.37
CA SER A 13 -0.38 7.32 -0.31
C SER A 13 1.14 7.54 -0.36
N ILE A 14 1.89 7.00 0.60
CA ILE A 14 3.36 7.14 0.63
C ILE A 14 3.96 6.36 -0.55
N LEU A 15 3.59 5.11 -0.69
CA LEU A 15 4.07 4.28 -1.80
C LEU A 15 3.56 4.77 -3.16
N LYS A 16 2.39 5.42 -3.18
CA LYS A 16 1.85 6.07 -4.39
C LYS A 16 2.64 7.32 -4.79
N GLY A 17 3.41 7.92 -3.87
CA GLY A 17 4.14 9.16 -4.10
C GLY A 17 3.28 10.41 -3.91
N ILE A 18 2.28 10.36 -3.03
CA ILE A 18 1.43 11.54 -2.73
C ILE A 18 2.21 12.49 -1.82
N GLN A 19 2.28 13.74 -2.24
CA GLN A 19 2.89 14.83 -1.49
C GLN A 19 1.93 16.03 -1.41
N VAL A 20 2.15 16.88 -0.41
CA VAL A 20 1.44 18.15 -0.29
C VAL A 20 2.24 19.20 -1.05
N ASP A 21 1.62 19.81 -2.05
CA ASP A 21 2.18 20.99 -2.69
C ASP A 21 2.06 22.18 -1.72
N LEU A 22 3.21 22.72 -1.30
CA LEU A 22 3.26 23.81 -0.32
C LEU A 22 2.72 25.13 -0.84
N GLY A 23 2.63 25.29 -2.18
CA GLY A 23 2.12 26.50 -2.79
C GLY A 23 0.60 26.66 -2.67
N ASP A 24 -0.13 25.60 -2.99
CA ASP A 24 -1.61 25.60 -2.98
C ASP A 24 -2.24 24.67 -1.92
N ARG A 25 -1.41 23.99 -1.15
CA ARG A 25 -1.78 23.01 -0.11
C ARG A 25 -2.65 21.86 -0.62
N ARG A 26 -2.49 21.48 -1.88
CA ARG A 26 -3.19 20.33 -2.48
C ARG A 26 -2.31 19.10 -2.51
N TYR A 27 -2.95 17.93 -2.42
CA TYR A 27 -2.28 16.66 -2.63
C TYR A 27 -2.04 16.43 -4.12
N ARG A 28 -0.80 16.06 -4.45
CA ARG A 28 -0.39 15.70 -5.82
C ARG A 28 0.45 14.45 -5.78
N THR A 29 0.41 13.69 -6.87
CA THR A 29 1.36 12.61 -7.07
C THR A 29 2.65 13.21 -7.61
N HIS A 30 3.73 13.05 -6.84
CA HIS A 30 5.09 13.40 -7.27
C HIS A 30 5.91 12.13 -7.39
N ASN A 31 6.48 11.90 -8.55
CA ASN A 31 7.43 10.81 -8.78
C ASN A 31 8.85 11.40 -8.76
N GLU A 32 9.39 11.61 -7.57
CA GLU A 32 10.80 11.96 -7.41
C GLU A 32 11.71 10.77 -7.80
N ILE A 33 11.18 9.55 -7.69
CA ILE A 33 11.83 8.35 -8.17
C ILE A 33 11.48 8.17 -9.64
N ASN A 34 12.51 8.12 -10.49
CA ASN A 34 12.32 7.81 -11.90
C ASN A 34 12.08 6.29 -12.06
N MET A 35 10.81 5.89 -12.06
CA MET A 35 10.43 4.48 -12.20
C MET A 35 10.91 3.88 -13.52
N GLU A 36 10.87 4.64 -14.62
CA GLU A 36 11.34 4.17 -15.93
C GLU A 36 12.85 3.86 -15.92
N ALA A 37 13.63 4.67 -15.21
CA ALA A 37 15.05 4.40 -15.04
C ALA A 37 15.30 3.12 -14.24
N LEU A 38 14.53 2.89 -13.15
CA LEU A 38 14.61 1.65 -12.37
C LEU A 38 14.21 0.43 -13.20
N GLU A 39 13.11 0.54 -13.95
CA GLU A 39 12.67 -0.55 -14.83
C GLU A 39 13.75 -0.91 -15.86
N SER A 40 14.36 0.10 -16.47
CA SER A 40 15.43 -0.08 -17.45
C SER A 40 16.71 -0.67 -16.84
N GLU A 41 17.17 -0.10 -15.71
CA GLU A 41 18.42 -0.50 -15.07
C GLU A 41 18.37 -1.92 -14.51
N PHE A 42 17.25 -2.29 -13.88
CA PHE A 42 17.10 -3.57 -13.19
C PHE A 42 16.26 -4.61 -13.95
N GLN A 43 15.87 -4.32 -15.18
CA GLN A 43 15.01 -5.20 -16.00
C GLN A 43 13.71 -5.56 -15.27
N LEU A 44 13.02 -4.54 -14.78
CA LEU A 44 11.76 -4.66 -14.06
C LEU A 44 10.60 -4.17 -14.92
N SER A 45 9.41 -4.62 -14.58
CA SER A 45 8.15 -4.04 -14.99
C SER A 45 7.36 -3.76 -13.72
N ILE A 46 7.19 -2.48 -13.38
CA ILE A 46 6.63 -2.05 -12.09
C ILE A 46 5.17 -1.64 -12.27
N HIS A 47 4.29 -2.33 -11.56
CA HIS A 47 2.88 -1.97 -11.46
C HIS A 47 2.59 -1.37 -10.08
N ASN A 48 2.24 -0.08 -10.04
CA ASN A 48 1.92 0.60 -8.79
C ASN A 48 0.40 0.59 -8.55
N ASP A 49 -0.05 -0.29 -7.65
CA ASP A 49 -1.44 -0.41 -7.20
C ASP A 49 -1.62 0.16 -5.77
N ALA A 50 -0.82 1.15 -5.41
CA ALA A 50 -0.97 1.90 -4.17
C ALA A 50 -2.13 2.92 -4.29
N HIS A 51 -2.84 3.14 -3.17
CA HIS A 51 -4.01 4.00 -3.14
C HIS A 51 -3.97 5.00 -2.00
N PHE A 52 -4.37 6.23 -2.28
CA PHE A 52 -4.54 7.26 -1.25
C PHE A 52 -5.49 6.79 -0.14
N GLY A 53 -5.08 6.96 1.12
CA GLY A 53 -5.89 6.59 2.29
C GLY A 53 -6.09 5.08 2.50
N ALA A 54 -5.33 4.23 1.81
CA ALA A 54 -5.48 2.79 1.96
C ALA A 54 -5.02 2.30 3.33
N THR A 55 -5.83 1.43 3.92
CA THR A 55 -5.50 0.63 5.10
C THR A 55 -5.15 -0.80 4.69
N VAL A 56 -4.63 -1.58 5.62
CA VAL A 56 -4.38 -3.02 5.41
C VAL A 56 -5.65 -3.77 5.00
N ARG A 57 -6.84 -3.35 5.46
CA ARG A 57 -8.13 -3.91 5.04
C ARG A 57 -8.35 -3.74 3.53
N LYS A 58 -8.07 -2.54 3.02
CA LYS A 58 -8.15 -2.28 1.58
C LYS A 58 -7.08 -3.06 0.82
N GLY A 59 -5.85 -3.08 1.34
CA GLY A 59 -4.75 -3.86 0.79
C GLY A 59 -5.09 -5.34 0.64
N SER A 60 -5.69 -5.94 1.67
CA SER A 60 -6.13 -7.35 1.63
C SER A 60 -7.13 -7.62 0.50
N ARG A 61 -8.13 -6.73 0.32
CA ARG A 61 -9.12 -6.86 -0.77
C ARG A 61 -8.51 -6.67 -2.17
N LEU A 62 -7.55 -5.75 -2.29
CA LEU A 62 -6.83 -5.54 -3.56
C LEU A 62 -5.99 -6.76 -3.91
N LEU A 63 -5.30 -7.34 -2.92
CA LEU A 63 -4.54 -8.57 -3.08
C LEU A 63 -5.43 -9.73 -3.55
N ASP A 64 -6.62 -9.92 -2.93
CA ASP A 64 -7.58 -10.94 -3.35
C ASP A 64 -7.94 -10.82 -4.83
N ARG A 65 -8.24 -9.60 -5.28
CA ARG A 65 -8.59 -9.35 -6.68
C ARG A 65 -7.42 -9.63 -7.63
N MET A 66 -6.22 -9.23 -7.23
CA MET A 66 -5.01 -9.45 -8.02
C MET A 66 -4.72 -10.95 -8.18
N LEU A 67 -4.77 -11.71 -7.08
CA LEU A 67 -4.54 -13.15 -7.09
C LEU A 67 -5.63 -13.90 -7.86
N ALA A 68 -6.90 -13.50 -7.73
CA ALA A 68 -8.02 -14.09 -8.48
C ALA A 68 -7.89 -13.87 -9.99
N ARG A 69 -7.35 -12.72 -10.41
CA ARG A 69 -7.08 -12.41 -11.82
C ARG A 69 -5.82 -13.07 -12.36
N LYS A 70 -5.02 -13.68 -11.50
CA LYS A 70 -3.72 -14.29 -11.85
C LYS A 70 -2.80 -13.32 -12.59
N LEU A 71 -2.76 -12.08 -12.12
CA LEU A 71 -1.88 -11.06 -12.69
C LEU A 71 -0.41 -11.47 -12.48
N PRO A 72 0.45 -11.28 -13.49
CA PRO A 72 1.85 -11.60 -13.37
C PRO A 72 2.49 -10.79 -12.23
N CYS A 73 3.15 -11.47 -11.30
CA CYS A 73 3.86 -10.84 -10.20
C CYS A 73 4.94 -11.79 -9.68
N ASP A 74 6.19 -11.37 -9.80
CA ASP A 74 7.36 -12.10 -9.29
C ASP A 74 7.75 -11.63 -7.90
N MET A 75 7.50 -10.35 -7.62
CA MET A 75 7.83 -9.69 -6.36
C MET A 75 6.76 -8.67 -5.99
N MET A 76 6.42 -8.61 -4.71
CA MET A 76 5.49 -7.63 -4.18
C MET A 76 6.15 -6.80 -3.08
N VAL A 77 5.99 -5.49 -3.17
CA VAL A 77 6.31 -4.55 -2.10
C VAL A 77 5.01 -4.07 -1.48
N MET A 78 4.87 -4.26 -0.17
CA MET A 78 3.67 -3.84 0.57
C MET A 78 4.03 -2.79 1.62
N ASP A 79 3.27 -1.70 1.66
CA ASP A 79 3.46 -0.60 2.62
C ASP A 79 2.11 -0.11 3.14
N PHE A 80 1.78 -0.48 4.38
CA PHE A 80 0.58 -0.08 5.11
C PHE A 80 0.94 0.24 6.56
N GLY A 81 0.10 1.00 7.22
CA GLY A 81 0.23 1.28 8.65
C GLY A 81 -0.12 2.72 9.01
N GLY A 82 0.27 3.69 8.22
CA GLY A 82 0.03 5.11 8.49
C GLY A 82 -1.46 5.43 8.65
N ASN A 83 -2.29 4.99 7.72
CA ASN A 83 -3.74 5.17 7.82
C ASN A 83 -4.40 4.23 8.83
N ASP A 84 -3.80 3.07 9.06
CA ASP A 84 -4.32 2.07 10.01
C ASP A 84 -4.21 2.55 11.45
N CYS A 85 -3.07 3.12 11.83
CA CYS A 85 -2.82 3.63 13.19
C CYS A 85 -3.42 5.01 13.45
N ASP A 86 -3.96 5.67 12.43
CA ASP A 86 -4.60 6.97 12.58
C ASP A 86 -5.96 6.86 13.25
N PHE A 87 -6.41 7.96 13.85
CA PHE A 87 -7.67 8.04 14.61
C PHE A 87 -8.67 8.95 13.93
N ARG A 88 -9.93 8.83 14.33
CA ARG A 88 -10.99 9.76 13.97
C ARG A 88 -10.92 10.99 14.88
N TRP A 89 -10.04 11.89 14.55
CA TRP A 89 -9.72 13.06 15.38
C TRP A 89 -10.92 13.93 15.73
N LYS A 90 -11.94 14.00 14.89
CA LYS A 90 -13.19 14.69 15.19
C LYS A 90 -13.90 14.06 16.37
N GLU A 91 -14.01 12.74 16.43
CA GLU A 91 -14.65 12.01 17.52
C GLU A 91 -13.87 12.23 18.84
N ILE A 92 -12.53 12.22 18.76
CA ILE A 92 -11.68 12.53 19.93
C ILE A 92 -11.90 13.95 20.41
N ALA A 93 -12.02 14.92 19.50
CA ALA A 93 -12.26 16.32 19.87
C ALA A 93 -13.64 16.53 20.52
N GLU A 94 -14.65 15.76 20.12
CA GLU A 94 -16.00 15.79 20.69
C GLU A 94 -16.08 15.10 22.05
N ASP A 95 -15.30 14.03 22.26
CA ASP A 95 -15.22 13.28 23.53
C ASP A 95 -13.76 12.90 23.85
N PRO A 96 -12.93 13.83 24.38
CA PRO A 96 -11.52 13.57 24.63
C PRO A 96 -11.22 12.46 25.65
N THR A 97 -12.18 12.11 26.47
CA THR A 97 -12.04 11.09 27.53
C THR A 97 -12.61 9.72 27.15
N GLY A 98 -13.21 9.60 25.96
CA GLY A 98 -13.77 8.37 25.45
C GLY A 98 -12.71 7.31 25.13
N ASP A 99 -13.16 6.09 25.00
CA ASP A 99 -12.32 4.96 24.56
C ASP A 99 -12.26 4.95 23.04
N HIS A 100 -11.21 5.59 22.49
CA HIS A 100 -11.01 5.72 21.06
C HIS A 100 -10.07 4.64 20.53
N GLN A 101 -10.47 4.04 19.42
CA GLN A 101 -9.66 3.04 18.73
C GLN A 101 -9.10 3.62 17.42
N PRO A 102 -7.91 3.19 16.95
CA PRO A 102 -7.40 3.54 15.64
C PRO A 102 -8.30 2.99 14.53
N ASN A 103 -8.12 3.49 13.32
CA ASN A 103 -8.91 3.03 12.16
C ASN A 103 -8.86 1.51 11.98
N VAL A 104 -7.69 0.90 12.23
CA VAL A 104 -7.51 -0.54 12.30
C VAL A 104 -6.78 -0.89 13.61
N PRO A 105 -7.42 -1.59 14.55
CA PRO A 105 -6.76 -2.02 15.78
C PRO A 105 -5.52 -2.88 15.50
N LEU A 106 -4.48 -2.72 16.32
CA LEU A 106 -3.20 -3.39 16.11
C LEU A 106 -3.30 -4.92 15.96
N PRO A 107 -4.09 -5.65 16.76
CA PRO A 107 -4.24 -7.10 16.58
C PRO A 107 -4.80 -7.48 15.21
N GLU A 108 -5.80 -6.74 14.72
CA GLU A 108 -6.38 -6.95 13.39
C GLU A 108 -5.37 -6.62 12.27
N PHE A 109 -4.64 -5.50 12.41
CA PHE A 109 -3.59 -5.12 11.47
C PHE A 109 -2.54 -6.23 11.33
N VAL A 110 -2.04 -6.74 12.45
CA VAL A 110 -1.04 -7.81 12.47
C VAL A 110 -1.56 -9.08 11.80
N GLU A 111 -2.79 -9.48 12.09
CA GLU A 111 -3.39 -10.69 11.52
C GLU A 111 -3.59 -10.56 10.00
N LEU A 112 -4.18 -9.46 9.54
CA LEU A 112 -4.37 -9.21 8.11
C LEU A 112 -3.05 -9.12 7.34
N TYR A 113 -2.04 -8.45 7.91
CA TYR A 113 -0.75 -8.32 7.25
C TYR A 113 -0.03 -9.67 7.12
N ARG A 114 -0.05 -10.47 8.18
CA ARG A 114 0.49 -11.84 8.17
C ARG A 114 -0.22 -12.71 7.13
N GLU A 115 -1.55 -12.62 7.08
CA GLU A 115 -2.34 -13.37 6.10
C GLU A 115 -2.00 -12.96 4.66
N MET A 116 -1.86 -11.68 4.40
CA MET A 116 -1.42 -11.18 3.08
C MET A 116 -0.05 -11.76 2.70
N ILE A 117 0.92 -11.75 3.62
CA ILE A 117 2.26 -12.31 3.37
C ILE A 117 2.17 -13.81 3.07
N ARG A 118 1.37 -14.57 3.83
CA ARG A 118 1.19 -16.02 3.57
C ARG A 118 0.62 -16.28 2.18
N ARG A 119 -0.40 -15.52 1.77
CA ARG A 119 -1.03 -15.69 0.46
C ARG A 119 -0.08 -15.32 -0.68
N VAL A 120 0.65 -14.23 -0.54
CA VAL A 120 1.68 -13.83 -1.52
C VAL A 120 2.70 -14.96 -1.69
N ARG A 121 3.25 -15.47 -0.59
CA ARG A 121 4.22 -16.56 -0.63
C ARG A 121 3.65 -17.87 -1.16
N SER A 122 2.40 -18.22 -0.84
CA SER A 122 1.75 -19.43 -1.34
C SER A 122 1.55 -19.43 -2.85
N HIS A 123 1.55 -18.25 -3.48
CA HIS A 123 1.51 -18.09 -4.95
C HIS A 123 2.90 -17.99 -5.59
N GLY A 124 3.98 -18.25 -4.85
CA GLY A 124 5.35 -18.19 -5.34
C GLY A 124 5.88 -16.77 -5.54
N ILE A 125 5.19 -15.75 -5.06
CA ILE A 125 5.60 -14.35 -5.11
C ILE A 125 6.54 -14.05 -3.94
N ARG A 126 7.61 -13.29 -4.19
CA ARG A 126 8.59 -12.87 -3.19
C ARG A 126 8.19 -11.58 -2.49
#